data_acd15a5d729581ea246ac9a92406a49c
#
_entry.id   acd15a5d729581ea246ac9a92406a49c
#
_cell.length_a   1.000
_cell.length_b   1.000
_cell.length_c   1.000
_cell.angle_alpha   90.00
_cell.angle_beta   90.00
_cell.angle_gamma   90.00
#
_symmetry.space_group_name_H-M   'P 1'
#
loop_
_entity.id
_entity.type
_entity.pdbx_description
1 polymer ?
#
loop_
_entity_poly.entity_id
_entity_poly.type
_entity_poly.pdbx_seq_one_letter_code
_entity_poly.pdbx_strand_id
1 'polypeptide(L)'
;MRLFSAFLPRGAGEGDQRSWWRGRFRKRPDASPTSPSVTAARRHLPLAGEELGRPGTRFSFLPRFSGGGGPFGAAEWWRGRFHKQRTSSLTSPSVTAMRRHLPLAGEEFERPGNSSSVLPRFSGGGGPFGAAEWWRGRFRKQRTSPLTSHSATARPRHLRLAGEDFGSSPLRTVAGTILLCTALTGCIGPRPAPPAASAVIPLPQWRTALGQGQPIRADWWSAFGDPVLTRLIDRALADNVDLAVAASRIDEARAAARLARAQQTPTLGGSLPTTTGQTVSPLGTPSDAIGAQPAITASYDLDLFGRLRQATRAAQAQLLASEGARDTVRLAIASGVASGYVTLRALDLRLSVAQETLAARTEALRIARRRAEAGYTSNLELRQAEAEYRATQQLVPAAQLAISRQENALSLLLGTSPGPIPRGAPLDRLLAPAIPDGLPADLLRRRPDIFQAEQSLVAADRTLDSARAAMLPNLALTGSAGVALSTALSNPIGVFSVGASILSPIFDGGRLRAQTDVATARRDQTAFAYRRTALVAFQEVDNALDGVRRSGEQATALGLQVDALAGALRNASNRYRAGYTSYIEQLDAQRGLLTAELALVQARADRLNAYVALYQAMGGGWSRTDVDAMRR
;
A
#
# COMPACT_ATOMS: atom_id res chain seq x y z
N MET A 1 56.64 -17.41 -12.58
CA MET A 1 55.99 -18.70 -12.85
C MET A 1 56.06 -19.53 -11.58
N ARG A 2 54.92 -20.02 -11.07
CA ARG A 2 54.72 -20.67 -9.73
C ARG A 2 54.76 -19.70 -8.54
N LEU A 3 53.54 -19.18 -8.20
CA LEU A 3 53.14 -18.79 -6.85
C LEU A 3 51.71 -18.20 -6.94
N PHE A 4 50.72 -19.06 -7.23
CA PHE A 4 49.30 -18.80 -6.94
C PHE A 4 48.57 -20.15 -6.91
N SER A 5 48.88 -20.93 -5.88
CA SER A 5 48.16 -22.16 -5.57
C SER A 5 48.27 -22.38 -4.05
N ALA A 6 47.31 -21.78 -3.32
CA ALA A 6 46.93 -22.18 -1.97
C ALA A 6 45.98 -21.11 -1.43
N PHE A 7 44.67 -21.39 -1.50
CA PHE A 7 43.63 -21.03 -0.49
C PHE A 7 42.28 -21.42 -1.06
N LEU A 8 42.03 -22.73 -1.02
CA LEU A 8 40.67 -23.27 -1.01
C LEU A 8 40.55 -24.16 0.22
N PRO A 9 39.63 -23.91 1.13
CA PRO A 9 39.23 -24.93 2.10
C PRO A 9 38.21 -25.88 1.42
N ARG A 10 38.54 -27.17 1.44
CA ARG A 10 37.63 -28.29 1.22
C ARG A 10 36.65 -28.38 2.39
N GLY A 11 35.41 -28.70 2.09
CA GLY A 11 34.58 -29.39 3.06
C GLY A 11 33.09 -29.10 2.93
N ALA A 12 32.39 -30.12 2.42
CA ALA A 12 31.08 -30.61 2.79
C ALA A 12 29.81 -29.89 2.29
N GLY A 13 29.02 -30.65 1.52
CA GLY A 13 27.58 -30.65 1.55
C GLY A 13 26.88 -29.98 0.38
N GLU A 14 26.90 -30.60 -0.79
CA GLU A 14 25.89 -30.44 -1.84
C GLU A 14 24.53 -30.87 -1.28
N GLY A 15 23.67 -29.90 -1.01
CA GLY A 15 22.24 -30.05 -0.79
C GLY A 15 21.50 -29.31 -1.88
N ASP A 16 21.00 -30.09 -2.79
CA ASP A 16 20.25 -29.77 -4.00
C ASP A 16 19.02 -28.86 -3.71
N GLN A 17 19.10 -27.58 -4.08
CA GLN A 17 17.97 -26.65 -4.13
C GLN A 17 17.69 -26.15 -5.55
N ARG A 18 17.80 -27.05 -6.54
CA ARG A 18 17.40 -26.77 -7.94
C ARG A 18 16.28 -27.67 -8.44
N SER A 19 15.30 -28.01 -7.63
CA SER A 19 14.20 -28.89 -8.05
C SER A 19 12.82 -28.27 -8.16
N TRP A 20 12.66 -26.94 -8.01
CA TRP A 20 11.29 -26.32 -8.02
C TRP A 20 10.89 -25.64 -9.34
N TRP A 21 11.74 -25.61 -10.36
CA TRP A 21 11.43 -24.95 -11.65
C TRP A 21 11.65 -25.80 -12.90
N ARG A 22 11.76 -27.14 -12.80
CA ARG A 22 11.84 -28.03 -13.96
C ARG A 22 10.82 -29.16 -13.89
N GLY A 23 9.56 -28.83 -13.94
CA GLY A 23 8.52 -29.85 -13.93
C GLY A 23 7.24 -29.47 -14.62
N ARG A 24 7.27 -28.86 -15.79
CA ARG A 24 6.08 -28.84 -16.66
C ARG A 24 6.40 -28.35 -18.09
N PHE A 25 7.28 -29.04 -18.80
CA PHE A 25 7.23 -29.11 -20.26
C PHE A 25 7.50 -30.56 -20.67
N ARG A 26 6.46 -31.40 -20.67
CA ARG A 26 6.48 -32.66 -21.38
C ARG A 26 6.11 -32.39 -22.84
N LYS A 27 7.09 -32.53 -23.74
CA LYS A 27 6.90 -32.71 -25.18
C LYS A 27 6.08 -33.97 -25.41
N ARG A 28 5.03 -33.87 -26.20
CA ARG A 28 4.40 -35.02 -26.88
C ARG A 28 5.13 -35.25 -28.21
N PRO A 29 5.32 -36.50 -28.63
CA PRO A 29 5.96 -36.81 -29.90
C PRO A 29 4.98 -36.72 -31.07
N ASP A 30 5.58 -36.54 -32.25
CA ASP A 30 5.01 -36.40 -33.58
C ASP A 30 4.08 -37.55 -33.98
N ALA A 31 2.99 -37.23 -34.65
CA ALA A 31 2.33 -38.02 -35.67
C ALA A 31 1.72 -37.09 -36.71
N SER A 32 2.26 -37.12 -37.90
CA SER A 32 1.77 -36.46 -39.11
C SER A 32 0.74 -37.30 -39.85
N PRO A 33 0.25 -36.95 -41.06
CA PRO A 33 -1.05 -36.34 -41.26
C PRO A 33 -1.94 -37.22 -42.17
N THR A 34 -3.24 -37.09 -42.09
CA THR A 34 -4.13 -37.47 -43.20
C THR A 34 -5.32 -36.51 -43.23
N SER A 35 -5.42 -35.78 -44.33
CA SER A 35 -6.67 -35.15 -44.80
C SER A 35 -7.65 -36.21 -45.30
N PRO A 36 -8.96 -35.93 -45.35
CA PRO A 36 -9.54 -35.57 -46.64
C PRO A 36 -10.57 -34.42 -46.58
N SER A 37 -10.61 -33.77 -47.70
CA SER A 37 -11.53 -32.78 -48.27
C SER A 37 -13.01 -33.20 -48.34
N VAL A 38 -13.81 -32.16 -48.74
CA VAL A 38 -15.17 -32.23 -49.33
C VAL A 38 -16.24 -31.75 -48.34
N THR A 39 -17.12 -30.77 -48.57
CA THR A 39 -17.71 -30.12 -49.75
C THR A 39 -18.56 -28.92 -49.29
N ALA A 40 -18.67 -27.93 -50.11
CA ALA A 40 -19.54 -26.77 -49.98
C ALA A 40 -21.03 -27.11 -50.15
N ALA A 41 -21.87 -26.36 -49.43
CA ALA A 41 -23.29 -26.15 -49.86
C ALA A 41 -23.74 -24.73 -49.56
N ARG A 42 -23.91 -23.97 -50.62
CA ARG A 42 -24.64 -22.71 -50.71
C ARG A 42 -26.15 -22.95 -50.57
N ARG A 43 -26.87 -22.00 -49.92
CA ARG A 43 -28.24 -21.59 -50.27
C ARG A 43 -28.53 -20.20 -49.66
N HIS A 44 -28.54 -19.21 -50.49
CA HIS A 44 -29.62 -18.30 -51.02
C HIS A 44 -30.43 -17.49 -50.01
N LEU A 45 -30.30 -16.18 -50.28
CA LEU A 45 -31.12 -15.01 -49.94
C LEU A 45 -32.54 -15.08 -50.56
N PRO A 46 -33.51 -14.21 -50.18
CA PRO A 46 -33.70 -12.90 -50.84
C PRO A 46 -34.09 -11.76 -49.85
N LEU A 47 -33.62 -10.53 -50.11
CA LEU A 47 -34.03 -9.34 -50.87
C LEU A 47 -35.36 -8.68 -50.46
N ALA A 48 -35.30 -7.41 -50.07
CA ALA A 48 -36.01 -6.20 -50.47
C ALA A 48 -35.88 -5.15 -49.33
N GLY A 49 -35.62 -3.87 -49.52
CA GLY A 49 -35.63 -2.94 -50.62
C GLY A 49 -35.82 -1.54 -50.05
N GLU A 50 -35.26 -0.56 -50.79
CA GLU A 50 -35.53 0.89 -50.83
C GLU A 50 -34.84 1.79 -49.82
N GLU A 51 -33.96 2.61 -50.22
CA GLU A 51 -33.64 3.71 -51.13
C GLU A 51 -33.62 5.09 -50.46
N LEU A 52 -32.65 5.90 -50.95
CA LEU A 52 -32.49 7.37 -51.02
C LEU A 52 -31.57 7.98 -49.92
N GLY A 53 -30.48 8.62 -50.20
CA GLY A 53 -30.00 9.50 -51.22
C GLY A 53 -28.56 9.97 -50.92
N ARG A 54 -27.78 10.12 -51.94
CA ARG A 54 -26.42 10.74 -52.05
C ARG A 54 -26.56 12.29 -52.26
N PRO A 55 -25.49 13.14 -52.38
CA PRO A 55 -24.08 12.85 -52.71
C PRO A 55 -22.98 13.79 -52.14
N GLY A 56 -21.71 13.40 -52.33
CA GLY A 56 -20.57 14.22 -52.79
C GLY A 56 -19.60 14.73 -51.72
N THR A 57 -18.31 14.66 -51.79
CA THR A 57 -17.27 14.71 -52.80
C THR A 57 -15.91 14.35 -52.20
N ARG A 58 -15.13 13.64 -52.94
CA ARG A 58 -13.68 13.46 -53.05
C ARG A 58 -12.78 14.57 -52.52
N PHE A 59 -11.59 14.24 -51.93
CA PHE A 59 -10.28 14.34 -52.58
C PHE A 59 -9.17 13.71 -51.69
N SER A 60 -8.37 12.89 -52.35
CA SER A 60 -7.06 12.32 -52.02
C SER A 60 -5.98 13.39 -51.96
N PHE A 61 -4.90 13.18 -51.16
CA PHE A 61 -3.48 13.31 -51.62
C PHE A 61 -2.51 12.96 -50.45
N LEU A 62 -1.68 11.95 -50.67
CA LEU A 62 -0.35 11.81 -50.10
C LEU A 62 0.64 12.71 -50.88
N PRO A 63 1.73 13.19 -50.28
CA PRO A 63 3.02 12.64 -50.73
C PRO A 63 4.06 12.37 -49.60
N ARG A 64 4.92 11.43 -49.92
CA ARG A 64 6.26 11.17 -49.34
C ARG A 64 7.18 12.39 -49.52
N PHE A 65 8.02 12.68 -48.54
CA PHE A 65 9.38 13.14 -48.81
C PHE A 65 10.38 12.75 -47.70
N SER A 66 11.53 12.37 -48.11
CA SER A 66 12.72 11.90 -47.44
C SER A 66 13.62 13.04 -46.95
N GLY A 67 14.40 12.80 -45.91
CA GLY A 67 15.78 13.32 -45.84
C GLY A 67 16.12 14.31 -44.75
N GLY A 68 17.07 13.95 -43.91
CA GLY A 68 18.14 14.86 -43.45
C GLY A 68 18.12 15.37 -42.04
N GLY A 69 18.86 14.75 -41.17
CA GLY A 69 20.02 15.30 -40.47
C GLY A 69 19.84 16.27 -39.29
N GLY A 70 20.28 15.85 -38.12
CA GLY A 70 21.02 16.69 -37.17
C GLY A 70 20.33 17.03 -35.85
N PRO A 71 21.08 17.02 -34.74
CA PRO A 71 20.59 17.02 -33.38
C PRO A 71 20.51 18.42 -32.77
N PHE A 72 19.60 18.66 -31.80
CA PHE A 72 19.77 19.57 -30.66
C PHE A 72 18.45 19.78 -29.93
N GLY A 73 18.51 19.70 -28.57
CA GLY A 73 17.64 20.47 -27.70
C GLY A 73 16.51 19.75 -26.99
N ALA A 74 16.84 18.93 -25.99
CA ALA A 74 15.91 18.55 -24.94
C ALA A 74 15.89 19.66 -23.86
N ALA A 75 14.98 20.61 -23.95
CA ALA A 75 14.62 21.52 -22.85
C ALA A 75 13.53 22.47 -23.34
N GLU A 76 12.27 22.05 -23.29
CA GLU A 76 11.11 22.97 -23.26
C GLU A 76 9.80 22.20 -23.40
N TRP A 77 9.36 21.55 -22.30
CA TRP A 77 8.02 20.97 -22.24
C TRP A 77 7.35 21.10 -20.85
N TRP A 78 7.51 22.28 -20.22
CA TRP A 78 6.71 22.61 -19.04
C TRP A 78 6.42 24.11 -18.95
N ARG A 79 5.67 24.70 -19.89
CA ARG A 79 4.91 25.93 -19.66
C ARG A 79 3.80 26.06 -20.69
N GLY A 80 2.56 26.10 -20.21
CA GLY A 80 1.48 26.70 -20.96
C GLY A 80 0.29 25.79 -21.24
N ARG A 81 -0.65 25.73 -20.30
CA ARG A 81 -2.06 25.84 -20.66
C ARG A 81 -2.94 26.02 -19.41
N PHE A 82 -2.98 27.23 -18.91
CA PHE A 82 -4.19 27.77 -18.27
C PHE A 82 -4.70 28.88 -19.14
N HIS A 83 -5.82 28.66 -19.80
CA HIS A 83 -6.61 29.74 -20.35
C HIS A 83 -8.09 29.53 -20.02
N LYS A 84 -8.63 30.58 -19.39
CA LYS A 84 -10.01 30.87 -19.05
C LYS A 84 -10.99 30.56 -20.19
N GLN A 85 -12.13 29.97 -19.83
CA GLN A 85 -13.38 30.34 -20.50
C GLN A 85 -14.44 30.73 -19.46
N ARG A 86 -15.01 31.90 -19.73
CA ARG A 86 -16.10 32.56 -19.02
C ARG A 86 -17.45 32.06 -19.55
N THR A 87 -18.38 31.92 -18.62
CA THR A 87 -19.80 32.30 -18.65
C THR A 87 -20.70 31.86 -19.82
N SER A 88 -21.74 31.11 -19.47
CA SER A 88 -23.11 31.49 -19.80
C SER A 88 -24.10 30.84 -18.82
N SER A 89 -24.98 31.68 -18.34
CA SER A 89 -26.15 31.51 -17.51
C SER A 89 -27.23 30.63 -18.16
N LEU A 90 -27.95 29.86 -17.33
CA LEU A 90 -29.43 29.68 -17.51
C LEU A 90 -30.06 29.03 -16.26
N THR A 91 -30.79 29.83 -15.53
CA THR A 91 -32.12 29.66 -14.90
C THR A 91 -32.48 28.36 -14.15
N SER A 92 -32.78 28.56 -12.88
CA SER A 92 -33.61 27.74 -11.98
C SER A 92 -35.05 27.60 -12.47
N PRO A 93 -35.79 26.62 -11.90
CA PRO A 93 -36.96 27.06 -11.14
C PRO A 93 -37.06 26.44 -9.73
N SER A 94 -37.62 27.28 -8.90
CA SER A 94 -38.08 27.12 -7.53
C SER A 94 -39.16 26.04 -7.36
N VAL A 95 -39.11 25.28 -6.24
CA VAL A 95 -40.30 24.66 -5.63
C VAL A 95 -40.31 24.90 -4.15
N THR A 96 -41.36 25.45 -3.76
CA THR A 96 -41.98 25.99 -2.57
C THR A 96 -41.92 25.12 -1.31
N ALA A 97 -41.70 25.81 -0.21
CA ALA A 97 -41.82 25.34 1.17
C ALA A 97 -43.29 25.04 1.56
N MET A 98 -43.50 24.02 2.39
CA MET A 98 -44.68 23.91 3.21
C MET A 98 -44.29 23.62 4.68
N ARG A 99 -44.54 24.63 5.51
CA ARG A 99 -44.58 24.57 6.98
C ARG A 99 -45.87 23.88 7.44
N ARG A 100 -45.84 23.11 8.55
CA ARG A 100 -46.87 23.01 9.58
C ARG A 100 -46.26 22.37 10.84
N HIS A 101 -46.11 23.19 11.86
CA HIS A 101 -46.76 23.30 13.16
C HIS A 101 -46.66 22.11 14.15
N LEU A 102 -46.03 22.46 15.27
CA LEU A 102 -46.03 21.90 16.64
C LEU A 102 -47.46 21.92 17.27
N PRO A 103 -47.71 21.23 18.42
CA PRO A 103 -47.42 21.79 19.74
C PRO A 103 -46.95 20.77 20.85
N LEU A 104 -46.10 21.23 21.77
CA LEU A 104 -46.22 21.62 23.19
C LEU A 104 -46.65 20.56 24.20
N ALA A 105 -45.79 20.30 25.19
CA ALA A 105 -45.91 20.25 26.67
C ALA A 105 -44.58 19.65 27.20
N GLY A 106 -43.76 20.21 28.04
CA GLY A 106 -43.98 20.98 29.25
C GLY A 106 -43.68 20.14 30.46
N GLU A 107 -42.50 20.31 31.10
CA GLU A 107 -42.34 20.24 32.56
C GLU A 107 -40.93 20.67 32.99
N GLU A 108 -40.95 21.58 33.94
CA GLU A 108 -39.85 22.21 34.67
C GLU A 108 -39.15 21.23 35.62
N PHE A 109 -37.87 21.50 35.94
CA PHE A 109 -37.37 21.58 37.32
C PHE A 109 -35.97 22.24 37.40
N GLU A 110 -35.95 23.38 38.05
CA GLU A 110 -35.00 24.08 38.96
C GLU A 110 -33.49 24.04 38.78
N ARG A 111 -32.96 25.29 38.72
CA ARG A 111 -31.59 25.74 39.10
C ARG A 111 -31.50 25.96 40.64
N PRO A 112 -30.28 26.14 41.26
CA PRO A 112 -29.47 27.37 41.18
C PRO A 112 -27.96 27.10 41.22
N GLY A 113 -27.02 27.99 40.92
CA GLY A 113 -26.78 29.35 41.04
C GLY A 113 -25.30 29.72 40.82
N ASN A 114 -25.08 30.91 40.29
CA ASN A 114 -23.98 31.88 40.47
C ASN A 114 -22.50 31.44 40.26
N SER A 115 -21.68 32.15 39.48
CA SER A 115 -21.43 33.63 39.46
C SER A 115 -20.55 34.00 38.24
N SER A 116 -20.91 35.07 37.57
CA SER A 116 -20.17 36.27 37.10
C SER A 116 -18.71 36.10 36.67
N SER A 117 -18.23 36.52 35.47
CA SER A 117 -18.22 37.90 35.03
C SER A 117 -17.60 38.09 33.64
N VAL A 118 -18.20 39.00 32.89
CA VAL A 118 -17.61 40.04 32.01
C VAL A 118 -17.04 39.66 30.65
N LEU A 119 -17.87 39.90 29.64
CA LEU A 119 -17.47 40.29 28.28
C LEU A 119 -17.01 41.74 28.22
N PRO A 120 -16.21 42.14 27.23
CA PRO A 120 -16.69 43.19 26.35
C PRO A 120 -16.67 42.88 24.86
N ARG A 121 -17.73 43.31 24.21
CA ARG A 121 -17.87 43.51 22.77
C ARG A 121 -16.89 44.56 22.28
N PHE A 122 -16.31 44.39 21.09
CA PHE A 122 -16.04 45.47 20.17
C PHE A 122 -16.35 45.09 18.73
N SER A 123 -17.05 45.98 18.10
CA SER A 123 -17.52 45.98 16.73
C SER A 123 -16.49 46.58 15.77
N GLY A 124 -16.46 46.08 14.53
CA GLY A 124 -16.36 46.97 13.35
C GLY A 124 -15.04 47.05 12.63
N GLY A 125 -15.07 46.78 11.33
CA GLY A 125 -14.26 47.53 10.37
C GLY A 125 -13.20 46.77 9.59
N GLY A 126 -13.46 46.59 8.34
CA GLY A 126 -12.80 45.94 7.26
C GLY A 126 -11.43 46.43 6.81
N GLY A 127 -10.85 45.65 5.92
CA GLY A 127 -9.84 46.04 4.95
C GLY A 127 -8.56 45.19 4.97
N PRO A 128 -8.06 44.81 3.81
CA PRO A 128 -6.99 43.86 3.66
C PRO A 128 -5.62 44.54 3.57
N PHE A 129 -4.58 43.97 4.21
CA PHE A 129 -3.18 44.19 3.80
C PHE A 129 -2.22 43.34 4.64
N GLY A 130 -1.31 42.60 3.93
CA GLY A 130 0.09 42.56 4.31
C GLY A 130 0.56 41.34 5.07
N ALA A 131 0.79 40.22 4.38
CA ALA A 131 1.69 39.16 4.82
C ALA A 131 3.16 39.66 4.77
N ALA A 132 3.64 40.33 5.79
CA ALA A 132 5.06 40.68 5.95
C ALA A 132 5.39 41.26 7.35
N GLU A 133 5.03 40.56 8.42
CA GLU A 133 5.52 40.95 9.76
C GLU A 133 5.52 39.80 10.76
N TRP A 134 6.32 38.76 10.46
CA TRP A 134 6.57 37.69 11.44
C TRP A 134 8.05 37.41 11.71
N TRP A 135 8.91 38.38 11.39
CA TRP A 135 10.36 38.25 11.61
C TRP A 135 11.00 39.46 12.29
N ARG A 136 10.41 40.04 13.34
CA ARG A 136 11.12 40.99 14.23
C ARG A 136 10.65 40.83 15.67
N GLY A 137 11.48 40.20 16.47
CA GLY A 137 11.27 40.27 17.90
C GLY A 137 11.90 39.13 18.69
N ARG A 138 13.21 39.02 18.67
CA ARG A 138 13.96 38.50 19.82
C ARG A 138 15.47 38.77 19.71
N PHE A 139 15.88 40.06 19.79
CA PHE A 139 17.22 40.40 20.22
C PHE A 139 17.14 41.07 21.58
N ARG A 140 17.51 40.32 22.61
CA ARG A 140 17.70 40.86 23.97
C ARG A 140 19.09 41.45 24.05
N LYS A 141 19.17 42.75 24.38
CA LYS A 141 20.37 43.53 24.65
C LYS A 141 21.23 42.90 25.73
N GLN A 142 22.50 42.60 25.43
CA GLN A 142 23.53 42.45 26.43
C GLN A 142 24.31 43.74 26.58
N ARG A 143 24.49 44.13 27.83
CA ARG A 143 25.13 45.37 28.29
C ARG A 143 26.63 45.34 27.96
N THR A 144 27.10 46.44 27.41
CA THR A 144 28.51 46.81 27.29
C THR A 144 29.06 47.27 28.64
N SER A 145 30.22 46.73 29.05
CA SER A 145 31.06 47.26 30.11
C SER A 145 32.37 47.78 29.49
N PRO A 146 32.96 48.86 29.99
CA PRO A 146 34.01 49.57 29.28
C PRO A 146 35.41 48.96 29.52
N LEU A 147 36.19 48.96 28.43
CA LEU A 147 37.60 48.60 28.39
C LEU A 147 38.47 49.71 28.99
N THR A 148 39.20 49.40 30.04
CA THR A 148 40.31 50.20 30.51
C THR A 148 41.58 49.81 29.76
N SER A 149 42.18 50.83 29.12
CA SER A 149 43.48 50.75 28.44
C SER A 149 44.65 50.64 29.42
N HIS A 150 45.50 49.65 29.22
CA HIS A 150 46.87 49.69 29.76
C HIS A 150 47.86 49.49 28.63
N SER A 151 48.60 50.51 28.33
CA SER A 151 49.76 50.54 27.47
C SER A 151 50.93 49.81 28.12
N ALA A 152 51.48 48.80 27.48
CA ALA A 152 52.76 48.20 27.82
C ALA A 152 53.67 48.16 26.59
N THR A 153 54.68 48.93 26.62
CA THR A 153 55.82 49.00 25.71
C THR A 153 56.61 47.72 25.70
N ALA A 154 56.67 47.04 24.55
CA ALA A 154 57.52 45.85 24.35
C ALA A 154 58.73 46.22 23.44
N ARG A 155 59.93 46.01 23.97
CA ARG A 155 61.22 46.10 23.25
C ARG A 155 61.42 44.89 22.34
N PRO A 156 62.06 45.02 21.15
CA PRO A 156 62.34 43.89 20.27
C PRO A 156 63.53 43.05 20.81
N ARG A 157 63.29 41.74 20.97
CA ARG A 157 64.36 40.75 21.21
C ARG A 157 64.58 39.98 19.93
N HIS A 158 65.83 39.99 19.48
CA HIS A 158 66.38 39.20 18.38
C HIS A 158 66.14 37.70 18.55
N LEU A 159 65.45 37.07 17.58
CA LEU A 159 65.36 35.62 17.51
C LEU A 159 66.63 35.09 16.82
N ARG A 160 67.44 34.31 17.54
CA ARG A 160 68.47 33.47 16.96
C ARG A 160 67.82 32.22 16.39
N LEU A 161 68.04 31.94 15.11
CA LEU A 161 67.77 30.68 14.49
C LEU A 161 68.75 29.62 15.03
N ALA A 162 68.23 28.72 15.88
CA ALA A 162 68.90 27.46 16.21
C ALA A 162 68.20 26.36 15.42
N GLY A 163 68.95 25.70 14.51
CA GLY A 163 68.49 24.48 13.89
C GLY A 163 68.50 23.36 14.95
N GLU A 164 67.36 22.72 15.11
CA GLU A 164 67.25 21.51 15.94
C GLU A 164 66.33 20.48 15.27
N ASP A 165 66.86 19.32 15.25
CA ASP A 165 66.40 18.00 14.90
C ASP A 165 64.91 17.72 15.09
N PHE A 166 64.24 17.39 13.98
CA PHE A 166 62.93 16.76 13.99
C PHE A 166 63.03 15.28 14.39
N GLY A 167 63.26 15.02 15.66
CA GLY A 167 62.94 13.75 16.28
C GLY A 167 61.45 13.65 16.53
N SER A 168 60.67 13.18 15.55
CA SER A 168 59.23 12.91 15.70
C SER A 168 59.01 11.70 16.59
N SER A 169 58.75 11.92 17.88
CA SER A 169 58.28 10.85 18.74
C SER A 169 56.89 10.35 18.27
N PRO A 170 56.71 9.05 18.07
CA PRO A 170 55.43 8.50 17.56
C PRO A 170 54.22 8.82 18.45
N LEU A 171 54.43 9.17 19.73
CA LEU A 171 53.39 9.58 20.67
C LEU A 171 52.74 10.92 20.34
N ARG A 172 53.49 11.90 19.77
CA ARG A 172 52.94 13.22 19.39
C ARG A 172 52.06 13.15 18.14
N THR A 173 52.42 12.30 17.18
CA THR A 173 51.59 12.05 15.97
C THR A 173 50.32 11.29 16.35
N VAL A 174 50.36 10.30 17.24
CA VAL A 174 49.18 9.58 17.72
C VAL A 174 48.24 10.50 18.52
N ALA A 175 48.80 11.35 19.43
CA ALA A 175 48.02 12.30 20.19
C ALA A 175 47.35 13.38 19.29
N GLY A 176 48.06 13.89 18.27
CA GLY A 176 47.54 14.80 17.29
C GLY A 176 46.42 14.19 16.45
N THR A 177 46.54 12.93 16.06
CA THR A 177 45.49 12.22 15.29
C THR A 177 44.24 11.93 16.14
N ILE A 178 44.43 11.59 17.42
CA ILE A 178 43.29 11.39 18.36
C ILE A 178 42.59 12.71 18.64
N LEU A 179 43.32 13.81 18.82
CA LEU A 179 42.72 15.14 19.00
C LEU A 179 41.97 15.64 17.76
N LEU A 180 42.47 15.35 16.57
CA LEU A 180 41.81 15.67 15.31
C LEU A 180 40.54 14.82 15.10
N CYS A 181 40.56 13.54 15.46
CA CYS A 181 39.38 12.66 15.41
C CYS A 181 38.30 13.06 16.42
N THR A 182 38.67 13.51 17.64
CA THR A 182 37.71 13.99 18.65
C THR A 182 37.12 15.35 18.27
N ALA A 183 37.87 16.24 17.63
CA ALA A 183 37.37 17.50 17.10
C ALA A 183 36.37 17.31 15.97
N LEU A 184 36.56 16.32 15.09
CA LEU A 184 35.68 15.99 13.99
C LEU A 184 34.33 15.40 14.44
N THR A 185 34.28 14.67 15.55
CA THR A 185 33.02 14.13 16.09
C THR A 185 32.11 15.20 16.71
N GLY A 186 32.68 16.33 17.16
CA GLY A 186 31.91 17.47 17.68
C GLY A 186 31.09 18.23 16.64
N CYS A 187 31.44 18.12 15.35
CA CYS A 187 30.78 18.88 14.27
C CYS A 187 29.39 18.35 13.87
N ILE A 188 29.03 17.09 14.18
CA ILE A 188 27.79 16.47 13.72
C ILE A 188 26.63 16.71 14.71
N GLY A 189 26.93 17.05 15.95
CA GLY A 189 25.94 17.19 17.02
C GLY A 189 25.29 15.87 17.45
N PRO A 190 24.45 15.87 18.50
CA PRO A 190 23.77 14.67 18.97
C PRO A 190 22.78 14.16 17.91
N ARG A 191 22.55 12.84 17.92
CA ARG A 191 21.54 12.22 17.04
C ARG A 191 20.16 12.70 17.45
N PRO A 192 19.33 13.24 16.52
CA PRO A 192 17.97 13.64 16.84
C PRO A 192 17.16 12.43 17.35
N ALA A 193 16.53 12.55 18.52
CA ALA A 193 15.64 11.54 19.05
C ALA A 193 14.33 11.49 18.22
N PRO A 194 13.66 10.33 18.10
CA PRO A 194 12.31 10.26 17.57
C PRO A 194 11.36 11.16 18.38
N PRO A 195 10.31 11.73 17.77
CA PRO A 195 9.33 12.52 18.51
C PRO A 195 8.66 11.68 19.60
N ALA A 196 8.63 12.15 20.84
CA ALA A 196 7.99 11.44 21.96
C ALA A 196 6.51 11.13 21.66
N ALA A 197 5.83 12.01 20.90
CA ALA A 197 4.47 11.82 20.45
C ALA A 197 4.28 10.65 19.47
N SER A 198 5.36 10.07 18.92
CA SER A 198 5.28 8.88 18.05
C SER A 198 5.25 7.56 18.81
N ALA A 199 5.42 7.56 20.15
CA ALA A 199 5.39 6.36 20.96
C ALA A 199 4.01 5.68 20.89
N VAL A 200 4.03 4.35 20.77
CA VAL A 200 2.82 3.50 20.82
C VAL A 200 2.68 3.00 22.26
N ILE A 201 1.56 3.35 22.89
CA ILE A 201 1.20 2.86 24.23
C ILE A 201 0.03 1.88 24.02
N PRO A 202 0.25 0.56 24.18
CA PRO A 202 -0.83 -0.41 24.06
C PRO A 202 -1.87 -0.21 25.15
N LEU A 203 -3.13 -0.48 24.84
CA LEU A 203 -4.19 -0.55 25.85
C LEU A 203 -3.93 -1.74 26.78
N PRO A 204 -4.29 -1.67 28.06
CA PRO A 204 -4.12 -2.79 28.99
C PRO A 204 -5.05 -3.97 28.66
N GLN A 205 -6.22 -3.69 28.12
CA GLN A 205 -7.24 -4.68 27.72
C GLN A 205 -8.13 -4.11 26.61
N TRP A 206 -8.83 -5.00 25.91
CA TRP A 206 -9.86 -4.63 24.94
C TRP A 206 -11.10 -4.07 25.65
N ARG A 207 -11.89 -3.24 24.96
CA ARG A 207 -13.17 -2.72 25.48
C ARG A 207 -14.19 -3.85 25.66
N THR A 208 -14.19 -4.82 24.76
CA THR A 208 -15.01 -6.03 24.87
C THR A 208 -14.12 -7.14 25.42
N ALA A 209 -14.51 -7.72 26.55
CA ALA A 209 -13.75 -8.82 27.15
C ALA A 209 -13.71 -10.01 26.21
N LEU A 210 -12.50 -10.52 25.96
CA LEU A 210 -12.29 -11.79 25.30
C LEU A 210 -12.56 -12.92 26.31
N GLY A 211 -13.26 -13.97 25.86
CA GLY A 211 -13.33 -15.23 26.60
C GLY A 211 -11.95 -15.93 26.61
N GLN A 212 -11.89 -17.11 27.25
CA GLN A 212 -10.73 -17.99 27.09
C GLN A 212 -10.76 -18.58 25.68
N GLY A 213 -10.10 -17.88 24.74
CA GLY A 213 -10.03 -18.27 23.34
C GLY A 213 -8.88 -19.25 23.06
N GLN A 214 -8.81 -19.71 21.83
CA GLN A 214 -7.68 -20.48 21.34
C GLN A 214 -6.74 -19.59 20.52
N PRO A 215 -5.42 -19.90 20.47
CA PRO A 215 -4.50 -19.18 19.60
C PRO A 215 -4.94 -19.28 18.13
N ILE A 216 -4.74 -18.20 17.39
CA ILE A 216 -5.09 -18.14 15.98
C ILE A 216 -4.18 -19.07 15.18
N ARG A 217 -4.78 -20.00 14.43
CA ARG A 217 -4.07 -20.87 13.49
C ARG A 217 -3.85 -20.14 12.16
N ALA A 218 -2.80 -20.51 11.45
CA ALA A 218 -2.49 -19.94 10.13
C ALA A 218 -3.57 -20.28 9.05
N ASP A 219 -4.32 -21.35 9.27
CA ASP A 219 -5.44 -21.83 8.44
C ASP A 219 -6.81 -21.52 9.09
N TRP A 220 -6.94 -20.38 9.75
CA TRP A 220 -8.12 -19.97 10.53
C TRP A 220 -9.46 -20.13 9.80
N TRP A 221 -9.48 -20.05 8.48
CA TRP A 221 -10.68 -20.22 7.66
C TRP A 221 -11.23 -21.64 7.67
N SER A 222 -10.43 -22.63 8.04
CA SER A 222 -10.89 -24.00 8.22
C SER A 222 -11.92 -24.14 9.33
N ALA A 223 -11.91 -23.23 10.30
CA ALA A 223 -12.85 -23.20 11.43
C ALA A 223 -14.30 -22.85 11.02
N PHE A 224 -14.54 -22.35 9.79
CA PHE A 224 -15.89 -22.20 9.24
C PHE A 224 -16.54 -23.52 8.83
N GLY A 225 -15.79 -24.63 8.81
CA GLY A 225 -16.30 -25.97 8.57
C GLY A 225 -16.68 -26.27 7.12
N ASP A 226 -16.22 -25.47 6.15
CA ASP A 226 -16.49 -25.66 4.73
C ASP A 226 -15.21 -25.99 3.94
N PRO A 227 -15.08 -27.24 3.44
CA PRO A 227 -13.91 -27.64 2.65
C PRO A 227 -13.84 -26.95 1.27
N VAL A 228 -14.96 -26.41 0.75
CA VAL A 228 -14.95 -25.64 -0.50
C VAL A 228 -14.31 -24.29 -0.25
N LEU A 229 -14.68 -23.61 0.84
CA LEU A 229 -14.03 -22.35 1.26
C LEU A 229 -12.52 -22.52 1.41
N THR A 230 -12.09 -23.59 2.08
CA THR A 230 -10.66 -23.90 2.26
C THR A 230 -9.95 -24.02 0.91
N ARG A 231 -10.50 -24.83 -0.02
CA ARG A 231 -9.91 -24.98 -1.36
C ARG A 231 -9.87 -23.67 -2.16
N LEU A 232 -10.88 -22.81 -2.02
CA LEU A 232 -10.91 -21.51 -2.71
C LEU A 232 -9.81 -20.59 -2.17
N ILE A 233 -9.62 -20.55 -0.85
CA ILE A 233 -8.55 -19.73 -0.25
C ILE A 233 -7.18 -20.27 -0.64
N ASP A 234 -6.96 -21.60 -0.55
CA ASP A 234 -5.69 -22.21 -0.95
C ASP A 234 -5.36 -21.91 -2.42
N ARG A 235 -6.36 -21.97 -3.30
CA ARG A 235 -6.21 -21.60 -4.71
C ARG A 235 -5.89 -20.11 -4.88
N ALA A 236 -6.60 -19.23 -4.18
CA ALA A 236 -6.32 -17.78 -4.23
C ALA A 236 -4.90 -17.47 -3.76
N LEU A 237 -4.45 -18.12 -2.67
CA LEU A 237 -3.09 -17.94 -2.17
C LEU A 237 -2.01 -18.50 -3.12
N ALA A 238 -2.35 -19.43 -4.02
CA ALA A 238 -1.43 -19.97 -5.02
C ALA A 238 -1.42 -19.13 -6.32
N ASP A 239 -2.58 -18.68 -6.80
CA ASP A 239 -2.75 -18.18 -8.17
C ASP A 239 -3.05 -16.67 -8.24
N ASN A 240 -3.22 -15.98 -7.11
CA ASN A 240 -3.58 -14.57 -7.11
C ASN A 240 -2.48 -13.66 -7.68
N VAL A 241 -2.87 -12.76 -8.58
CA VAL A 241 -1.95 -11.86 -9.29
C VAL A 241 -1.30 -10.82 -8.36
N ASP A 242 -2.03 -10.32 -7.36
CA ASP A 242 -1.47 -9.33 -6.42
C ASP A 242 -0.36 -9.94 -5.55
N LEU A 243 -0.46 -11.25 -5.22
CA LEU A 243 0.62 -11.97 -4.56
C LEU A 243 1.84 -12.13 -5.45
N ALA A 244 1.65 -12.37 -6.75
CA ALA A 244 2.76 -12.42 -7.72
C ALA A 244 3.46 -11.05 -7.84
N VAL A 245 2.69 -9.96 -7.86
CA VAL A 245 3.22 -8.59 -7.81
C VAL A 245 3.99 -8.35 -6.51
N ALA A 246 3.46 -8.77 -5.36
CA ALA A 246 4.14 -8.62 -4.07
C ALA A 246 5.45 -9.42 -4.01
N ALA A 247 5.48 -10.64 -4.59
CA ALA A 247 6.70 -11.44 -4.71
C ALA A 247 7.76 -10.73 -5.59
N SER A 248 7.34 -10.15 -6.72
CA SER A 248 8.24 -9.38 -7.60
C SER A 248 8.83 -8.14 -6.90
N ARG A 249 8.06 -7.48 -6.03
CA ARG A 249 8.56 -6.36 -5.20
C ARG A 249 9.61 -6.82 -4.18
N ILE A 250 9.50 -8.03 -3.66
CA ILE A 250 10.55 -8.61 -2.80
C ILE A 250 11.83 -8.85 -3.60
N ASP A 251 11.73 -9.35 -4.84
CA ASP A 251 12.91 -9.56 -5.69
C ASP A 251 13.58 -8.24 -6.08
N GLU A 252 12.80 -7.19 -6.35
CA GLU A 252 13.29 -5.82 -6.52
C GLU A 252 14.04 -5.33 -5.28
N ALA A 253 13.43 -5.42 -4.09
CA ALA A 253 14.04 -4.98 -2.84
C ALA A 253 15.30 -5.79 -2.51
N ARG A 254 15.32 -7.09 -2.82
CA ARG A 254 16.50 -7.96 -2.68
C ARG A 254 17.62 -7.54 -3.62
N ALA A 255 17.29 -7.17 -4.84
CA ALA A 255 18.27 -6.63 -5.80
C ALA A 255 18.82 -5.27 -5.33
N ALA A 256 17.97 -4.38 -4.81
CA ALA A 256 18.38 -3.10 -4.22
C ALA A 256 19.31 -3.28 -3.01
N ALA A 257 19.03 -4.27 -2.15
CA ALA A 257 19.92 -4.60 -1.02
C ALA A 257 21.29 -5.13 -1.49
N ARG A 258 21.31 -5.95 -2.57
CA ARG A 258 22.58 -6.38 -3.20
C ARG A 258 23.34 -5.21 -3.80
N LEU A 259 22.65 -4.30 -4.49
CA LEU A 259 23.25 -3.09 -5.07
C LEU A 259 23.89 -2.22 -3.98
N ALA A 260 23.16 -1.96 -2.88
CA ALA A 260 23.71 -1.20 -1.74
C ALA A 260 24.92 -1.90 -1.11
N ARG A 261 24.92 -3.23 -1.03
CA ARG A 261 26.06 -4.01 -0.52
C ARG A 261 27.25 -3.97 -1.48
N ALA A 262 27.02 -4.00 -2.79
CA ALA A 262 28.06 -3.93 -3.81
C ALA A 262 28.86 -2.62 -3.75
N GLN A 263 28.24 -1.53 -3.29
CA GLN A 263 28.94 -0.26 -3.07
C GLN A 263 30.00 -0.32 -1.95
N GLN A 264 30.02 -1.37 -1.13
CA GLN A 264 31.03 -1.61 -0.11
C GLN A 264 32.22 -2.46 -0.60
N THR A 265 32.23 -2.83 -1.86
CA THR A 265 33.31 -3.64 -2.47
C THR A 265 34.08 -2.80 -3.48
N PRO A 266 35.38 -3.13 -3.69
CA PRO A 266 36.15 -2.48 -4.74
C PRO A 266 35.51 -2.66 -6.12
N THR A 267 35.56 -1.61 -6.94
CA THR A 267 35.12 -1.64 -8.33
C THR A 267 36.31 -1.67 -9.26
N LEU A 268 36.23 -2.46 -10.34
CA LEU A 268 37.20 -2.51 -11.41
C LEU A 268 36.54 -2.06 -12.71
N GLY A 269 37.14 -1.10 -13.39
CA GLY A 269 36.68 -0.59 -14.67
C GLY A 269 37.81 -0.59 -15.73
N GLY A 270 37.45 -0.82 -16.99
CA GLY A 270 38.32 -0.60 -18.11
C GLY A 270 37.98 0.73 -18.79
N SER A 271 38.99 1.50 -19.19
CA SER A 271 38.81 2.76 -19.91
C SER A 271 39.80 2.83 -21.07
N LEU A 272 39.35 3.46 -22.16
CA LEU A 272 40.19 3.74 -23.34
C LEU A 272 39.98 5.21 -23.71
N PRO A 273 40.53 6.15 -22.93
CA PRO A 273 40.49 7.55 -23.33
C PRO A 273 41.38 7.75 -24.56
N THR A 274 40.83 8.42 -25.55
CA THR A 274 41.55 8.89 -26.72
C THR A 274 41.52 10.40 -26.72
N THR A 275 42.67 11.01 -26.97
CA THR A 275 42.80 12.49 -27.03
C THR A 275 43.47 12.85 -28.34
N THR A 276 42.96 13.87 -29.02
CA THR A 276 43.63 14.56 -30.08
C THR A 276 43.68 16.03 -29.72
N GLY A 277 44.83 16.64 -29.85
CA GLY A 277 44.95 18.04 -29.45
C GLY A 277 46.31 18.61 -29.88
N GLN A 278 46.31 19.91 -30.05
CA GLN A 278 47.50 20.70 -30.26
C GLN A 278 47.90 21.34 -28.92
N THR A 279 49.10 21.08 -28.47
CA THR A 279 49.71 21.75 -27.33
C THR A 279 50.82 22.70 -27.78
N VAL A 280 50.90 23.83 -27.13
CA VAL A 280 52.00 24.78 -27.40
C VAL A 280 53.03 24.63 -26.29
N SER A 281 54.27 24.33 -26.68
CA SER A 281 55.40 24.26 -25.75
C SER A 281 55.66 25.63 -25.09
N PRO A 282 56.34 25.69 -23.93
CA PRO A 282 56.74 26.97 -23.32
C PRO A 282 57.58 27.87 -24.23
N LEU A 283 58.13 27.30 -25.30
CA LEU A 283 58.91 28.04 -26.32
C LEU A 283 58.07 28.45 -27.54
N GLY A 284 56.74 28.34 -27.47
CA GLY A 284 55.81 28.79 -28.52
C GLY A 284 55.68 27.84 -29.71
N THR A 285 56.29 26.65 -29.68
CA THR A 285 56.18 25.69 -30.78
C THR A 285 54.91 24.81 -30.64
N PRO A 286 53.99 24.81 -31.62
CA PRO A 286 52.83 23.93 -31.59
C PRO A 286 53.24 22.48 -31.82
N SER A 287 52.67 21.56 -31.12
CA SER A 287 52.82 20.12 -31.27
C SER A 287 51.46 19.47 -31.29
N ASP A 288 51.17 18.80 -32.39
CA ASP A 288 49.95 17.97 -32.52
C ASP A 288 50.22 16.57 -32.00
N ALA A 289 49.36 16.11 -31.12
CA ALA A 289 49.46 14.75 -30.59
C ALA A 289 48.10 14.05 -30.63
N ILE A 290 48.13 12.83 -31.12
CA ILE A 290 47.02 11.86 -30.96
C ILE A 290 47.47 10.86 -29.91
N GLY A 291 46.70 10.71 -28.87
CA GLY A 291 47.01 9.79 -27.78
C GLY A 291 45.84 8.84 -27.49
N ALA A 292 46.17 7.65 -27.03
CA ALA A 292 45.25 6.70 -26.46
C ALA A 292 45.85 6.08 -25.18
N GLN A 293 45.06 5.89 -24.16
CA GLN A 293 45.55 5.32 -22.89
C GLN A 293 44.60 4.23 -22.39
N PRO A 294 44.66 3.01 -22.98
CA PRO A 294 43.97 1.89 -22.38
C PRO A 294 44.45 1.66 -20.96
N ALA A 295 43.51 1.63 -19.99
CA ALA A 295 43.82 1.45 -18.58
C ALA A 295 42.75 0.64 -17.87
N ILE A 296 43.16 -0.15 -16.88
CA ILE A 296 42.30 -0.74 -15.88
C ILE A 296 42.37 0.17 -14.66
N THR A 297 41.21 0.58 -14.15
CA THR A 297 41.07 1.41 -12.95
C THR A 297 40.38 0.63 -11.83
N ALA A 298 40.89 0.76 -10.63
CA ALA A 298 40.28 0.24 -9.41
C ALA A 298 39.90 1.40 -8.51
N SER A 299 38.71 1.36 -7.90
CA SER A 299 38.34 2.31 -6.86
C SER A 299 37.63 1.60 -5.69
N TYR A 300 37.91 2.06 -4.48
CA TYR A 300 37.35 1.51 -3.25
C TYR A 300 37.18 2.60 -2.21
N ASP A 301 35.92 2.82 -1.78
CA ASP A 301 35.59 3.72 -0.67
C ASP A 301 35.71 2.96 0.65
N LEU A 302 36.69 3.35 1.48
CA LEU A 302 36.80 2.84 2.84
C LEU A 302 35.71 3.48 3.72
N ASP A 303 34.73 2.69 4.10
CA ASP A 303 33.57 3.14 4.87
C ASP A 303 33.91 3.28 6.39
N LEU A 304 34.83 4.21 6.72
CA LEU A 304 35.31 4.42 8.09
C LEU A 304 34.16 4.82 9.05
N PHE A 305 33.29 5.70 8.58
CA PHE A 305 32.20 6.27 9.38
C PHE A 305 30.85 5.58 9.15
N GLY A 306 30.79 4.54 8.34
CA GLY A 306 29.63 3.69 8.19
C GLY A 306 28.55 4.23 7.25
N ARG A 307 28.84 5.20 6.40
CA ARG A 307 27.89 5.76 5.41
C ARG A 307 27.29 4.67 4.53
N LEU A 308 28.13 3.85 3.90
CA LEU A 308 27.72 2.76 3.02
C LEU A 308 27.12 1.58 3.80
N ARG A 309 27.67 1.27 4.99
CA ARG A 309 27.12 0.23 5.87
C ARG A 309 25.69 0.58 6.33
N GLN A 310 25.45 1.85 6.70
CA GLN A 310 24.10 2.27 7.09
C GLN A 310 23.14 2.30 5.91
N ALA A 311 23.58 2.72 4.71
CA ALA A 311 22.78 2.62 3.49
C ALA A 311 22.39 1.15 3.18
N THR A 312 23.32 0.21 3.31
CA THR A 312 23.04 -1.22 3.14
C THR A 312 22.05 -1.74 4.18
N ARG A 313 22.20 -1.35 5.45
CA ARG A 313 21.24 -1.70 6.52
C ARG A 313 19.84 -1.12 6.25
N ALA A 314 19.77 0.10 5.70
CA ALA A 314 18.51 0.70 5.28
C ALA A 314 17.84 -0.13 4.17
N ALA A 315 18.59 -0.54 3.15
CA ALA A 315 18.08 -1.37 2.06
C ALA A 315 17.65 -2.78 2.55
N GLN A 316 18.37 -3.36 3.51
CA GLN A 316 18.00 -4.62 4.16
C GLN A 316 16.68 -4.49 4.95
N ALA A 317 16.52 -3.41 5.73
CA ALA A 317 15.27 -3.15 6.44
C ALA A 317 14.11 -2.91 5.47
N GLN A 318 14.35 -2.25 4.31
CA GLN A 318 13.35 -2.09 3.27
C GLN A 318 12.94 -3.43 2.62
N LEU A 319 13.89 -4.38 2.45
CA LEU A 319 13.57 -5.74 2.03
C LEU A 319 12.61 -6.42 3.02
N LEU A 320 12.88 -6.29 4.34
CA LEU A 320 12.02 -6.82 5.39
C LEU A 320 10.63 -6.18 5.38
N ALA A 321 10.56 -4.87 5.13
CA ALA A 321 9.28 -4.18 4.97
C ALA A 321 8.49 -4.73 3.77
N SER A 322 9.16 -5.07 2.67
CA SER A 322 8.52 -5.68 1.49
C SER A 322 8.01 -7.10 1.76
N GLU A 323 8.72 -7.88 2.58
CA GLU A 323 8.24 -9.20 3.04
C GLU A 323 6.98 -9.05 3.91
N GLY A 324 6.96 -8.10 4.86
CA GLY A 324 5.77 -7.77 5.65
C GLY A 324 4.59 -7.30 4.79
N ALA A 325 4.87 -6.52 3.74
CA ALA A 325 3.86 -6.09 2.78
C ALA A 325 3.21 -7.27 2.02
N ARG A 326 4.03 -8.25 1.57
CA ARG A 326 3.50 -9.48 0.96
C ARG A 326 2.58 -10.24 1.91
N ASP A 327 2.97 -10.38 3.17
CA ASP A 327 2.19 -11.12 4.16
C ASP A 327 0.88 -10.39 4.50
N THR A 328 0.89 -9.05 4.47
CA THR A 328 -0.32 -8.22 4.58
C THR A 328 -1.27 -8.48 3.41
N VAL A 329 -0.76 -8.52 2.17
CA VAL A 329 -1.54 -8.86 0.98
C VAL A 329 -2.10 -10.29 1.08
N ARG A 330 -1.31 -11.25 1.52
CA ARG A 330 -1.74 -12.64 1.73
C ARG A 330 -2.93 -12.72 2.69
N LEU A 331 -2.86 -12.03 3.82
CA LEU A 331 -3.94 -11.97 4.80
C LEU A 331 -5.20 -11.30 4.22
N ALA A 332 -5.03 -10.21 3.49
CA ALA A 332 -6.13 -9.49 2.86
C ALA A 332 -6.85 -10.34 1.81
N ILE A 333 -6.10 -11.13 0.99
CA ILE A 333 -6.68 -12.03 -0.01
C ILE A 333 -7.45 -13.15 0.67
N ALA A 334 -6.87 -13.81 1.69
CA ALA A 334 -7.57 -14.87 2.42
C ALA A 334 -8.88 -14.37 3.04
N SER A 335 -8.85 -13.20 3.67
CA SER A 335 -10.03 -12.56 4.26
C SER A 335 -11.03 -12.10 3.19
N GLY A 336 -10.55 -11.57 2.06
CA GLY A 336 -11.39 -11.15 0.94
C GLY A 336 -12.13 -12.33 0.30
N VAL A 337 -11.47 -13.47 0.12
CA VAL A 337 -12.13 -14.70 -0.38
C VAL A 337 -13.13 -15.22 0.65
N ALA A 338 -12.79 -15.26 1.94
CA ALA A 338 -13.68 -15.74 2.99
C ALA A 338 -14.96 -14.88 3.07
N SER A 339 -14.83 -13.56 3.15
CA SER A 339 -15.98 -12.65 3.22
C SER A 339 -16.79 -12.65 1.93
N GLY A 340 -16.11 -12.71 0.78
CA GLY A 340 -16.76 -12.82 -0.52
C GLY A 340 -17.57 -14.12 -0.67
N TYR A 341 -17.04 -15.23 -0.17
CA TYR A 341 -17.73 -16.52 -0.18
C TYR A 341 -18.94 -16.52 0.77
N VAL A 342 -18.81 -15.99 1.99
CA VAL A 342 -19.95 -15.82 2.92
C VAL A 342 -21.05 -14.98 2.27
N THR A 343 -20.67 -13.88 1.61
CA THR A 343 -21.61 -13.01 0.89
C THR A 343 -22.29 -13.77 -0.27
N LEU A 344 -21.56 -14.60 -1.02
CA LEU A 344 -22.11 -15.42 -2.08
C LEU A 344 -23.15 -16.41 -1.54
N ARG A 345 -22.85 -17.07 -0.40
CA ARG A 345 -23.81 -18.00 0.24
C ARG A 345 -25.05 -17.28 0.76
N ALA A 346 -24.89 -16.04 1.23
CA ALA A 346 -26.04 -15.20 1.63
C ALA A 346 -26.91 -14.83 0.42
N LEU A 347 -26.31 -14.50 -0.72
CA LEU A 347 -27.04 -14.20 -1.96
C LEU A 347 -27.77 -15.44 -2.50
N ASP A 348 -27.17 -16.62 -2.42
CA ASP A 348 -27.83 -17.88 -2.79
C ASP A 348 -29.07 -18.14 -1.91
N LEU A 349 -28.97 -17.92 -0.58
CA LEU A 349 -30.09 -18.06 0.33
C LEU A 349 -31.19 -16.99 0.07
N ARG A 350 -30.79 -15.74 -0.23
CA ARG A 350 -31.76 -14.70 -0.63
C ARG A 350 -32.49 -15.06 -1.92
N LEU A 351 -31.80 -15.68 -2.88
CA LEU A 351 -32.43 -16.16 -4.10
C LEU A 351 -33.43 -17.28 -3.81
N SER A 352 -33.11 -18.23 -2.93
CA SER A 352 -34.02 -19.28 -2.47
C SER A 352 -35.29 -18.70 -1.84
N VAL A 353 -35.15 -17.78 -0.88
CA VAL A 353 -36.27 -17.10 -0.23
C VAL A 353 -37.13 -16.36 -1.27
N ALA A 354 -36.50 -15.66 -2.22
CA ALA A 354 -37.24 -14.94 -3.26
C ALA A 354 -38.01 -15.90 -4.20
N GLN A 355 -37.42 -17.05 -4.57
CA GLN A 355 -38.07 -18.06 -5.41
C GLN A 355 -39.24 -18.74 -4.69
N GLU A 356 -39.06 -19.12 -3.43
CA GLU A 356 -40.11 -19.74 -2.60
C GLU A 356 -41.29 -18.77 -2.40
N THR A 357 -40.98 -17.48 -2.11
CA THR A 357 -41.99 -16.44 -1.98
C THR A 357 -42.69 -16.20 -3.34
N LEU A 358 -41.96 -16.19 -4.46
CA LEU A 358 -42.55 -16.04 -5.79
C LEU A 358 -43.51 -17.19 -6.13
N ALA A 359 -43.15 -18.42 -5.79
CA ALA A 359 -44.03 -19.58 -5.96
C ALA A 359 -45.33 -19.43 -5.15
N ALA A 360 -45.23 -19.03 -3.87
CA ALA A 360 -46.39 -18.75 -3.03
C ALA A 360 -47.27 -17.62 -3.56
N ARG A 361 -46.65 -16.54 -4.09
CA ARG A 361 -47.38 -15.39 -4.69
C ARG A 361 -48.03 -15.79 -6.01
N THR A 362 -47.41 -16.65 -6.79
CA THR A 362 -47.99 -17.17 -8.04
C THR A 362 -49.29 -17.93 -7.77
N GLU A 363 -49.27 -18.80 -6.74
CA GLU A 363 -50.48 -19.54 -6.37
C GLU A 363 -51.57 -18.63 -5.77
N ALA A 364 -51.19 -17.67 -4.93
CA ALA A 364 -52.12 -16.67 -4.37
C ALA A 364 -52.81 -15.86 -5.51
N LEU A 365 -52.03 -15.40 -6.50
CA LEU A 365 -52.58 -14.70 -7.66
C LEU A 365 -53.51 -15.58 -8.49
N ARG A 366 -53.17 -16.86 -8.69
CA ARG A 366 -54.03 -17.83 -9.39
C ARG A 366 -55.38 -17.99 -8.68
N ILE A 367 -55.37 -18.10 -7.35
CA ILE A 367 -56.59 -18.20 -6.57
C ILE A 367 -57.39 -16.90 -6.64
N ALA A 368 -56.74 -15.74 -6.43
CA ALA A 368 -57.41 -14.43 -6.48
C ALA A 368 -58.09 -14.18 -7.83
N ARG A 369 -57.43 -14.54 -8.95
CA ARG A 369 -58.00 -14.44 -10.30
C ARG A 369 -59.26 -15.27 -10.47
N ARG A 370 -59.23 -16.57 -10.09
CA ARG A 370 -60.39 -17.45 -10.20
C ARG A 370 -61.58 -16.97 -9.33
N ARG A 371 -61.28 -16.45 -8.11
CA ARG A 371 -62.33 -15.88 -7.26
C ARG A 371 -62.93 -14.62 -7.82
N ALA A 372 -62.13 -13.74 -8.42
CA ALA A 372 -62.61 -12.52 -9.05
C ALA A 372 -63.46 -12.82 -10.32
N GLU A 373 -63.03 -13.78 -11.15
CA GLU A 373 -63.80 -14.26 -12.32
C GLU A 373 -65.14 -14.88 -11.92
N ALA A 374 -65.19 -15.55 -10.78
CA ALA A 374 -66.41 -16.12 -10.22
C ALA A 374 -67.26 -15.13 -9.37
N GLY A 375 -66.84 -13.89 -9.23
CA GLY A 375 -67.57 -12.84 -8.50
C GLY A 375 -67.44 -12.95 -6.96
N TYR A 376 -66.58 -13.83 -6.43
CA TYR A 376 -66.41 -14.06 -5.00
C TYR A 376 -65.48 -13.06 -4.33
N THR A 377 -64.67 -12.28 -5.09
CA THR A 377 -63.76 -11.30 -4.52
C THR A 377 -63.76 -10.00 -5.33
N SER A 378 -63.28 -8.93 -4.71
CA SER A 378 -63.22 -7.61 -5.35
C SER A 378 -62.06 -7.50 -6.33
N ASN A 379 -62.20 -6.62 -7.33
CA ASN A 379 -61.11 -6.27 -8.23
C ASN A 379 -59.89 -5.69 -7.48
N LEU A 380 -60.09 -5.06 -6.35
CA LEU A 380 -59.03 -4.54 -5.48
C LEU A 380 -58.11 -5.67 -5.00
N GLU A 381 -58.67 -6.76 -4.50
CA GLU A 381 -57.94 -7.92 -4.02
C GLU A 381 -57.10 -8.55 -5.14
N LEU A 382 -57.69 -8.72 -6.34
CA LEU A 382 -56.96 -9.20 -7.52
C LEU A 382 -55.76 -8.30 -7.83
N ARG A 383 -55.97 -6.97 -7.87
CA ARG A 383 -54.91 -6.02 -8.18
C ARG A 383 -53.81 -6.01 -7.11
N GLN A 384 -54.15 -6.16 -5.85
CA GLN A 384 -53.17 -6.33 -4.75
C GLN A 384 -52.35 -7.60 -4.90
N ALA A 385 -52.97 -8.75 -5.23
CA ALA A 385 -52.26 -9.99 -5.46
C ALA A 385 -51.35 -9.92 -6.69
N GLU A 386 -51.79 -9.22 -7.78
CA GLU A 386 -50.96 -8.99 -8.94
C GLU A 386 -49.76 -8.10 -8.66
N ALA A 387 -49.95 -7.00 -7.91
CA ALA A 387 -48.88 -6.12 -7.48
C ALA A 387 -47.82 -6.85 -6.66
N GLU A 388 -48.21 -7.69 -5.73
CA GLU A 388 -47.29 -8.50 -4.89
C GLU A 388 -46.53 -9.55 -5.71
N TYR A 389 -47.21 -10.22 -6.62
CA TYR A 389 -46.52 -11.13 -7.54
C TYR A 389 -45.43 -10.40 -8.33
N ARG A 390 -45.75 -9.23 -8.91
CA ARG A 390 -44.78 -8.42 -9.69
C ARG A 390 -43.65 -7.88 -8.80
N ALA A 391 -43.95 -7.42 -7.57
CA ALA A 391 -42.96 -6.97 -6.61
C ALA A 391 -41.98 -8.09 -6.22
N THR A 392 -42.46 -9.33 -6.06
CA THR A 392 -41.61 -10.47 -5.76
C THR A 392 -40.85 -10.97 -7.00
N GLN A 393 -41.50 -10.96 -8.18
CA GLN A 393 -40.89 -11.40 -9.44
C GLN A 393 -39.57 -10.66 -9.75
N GLN A 394 -39.48 -9.35 -9.46
CA GLN A 394 -38.28 -8.56 -9.68
C GLN A 394 -37.10 -8.90 -8.76
N LEU A 395 -37.37 -9.52 -7.59
CA LEU A 395 -36.30 -9.89 -6.64
C LEU A 395 -35.42 -11.00 -7.20
N VAL A 396 -35.97 -11.91 -8.01
CA VAL A 396 -35.23 -13.04 -8.58
C VAL A 396 -34.11 -12.57 -9.52
N PRO A 397 -34.37 -11.79 -10.60
CA PRO A 397 -33.29 -11.32 -11.46
C PRO A 397 -32.32 -10.38 -10.74
N ALA A 398 -32.78 -9.61 -9.74
CA ALA A 398 -31.90 -8.77 -8.92
C ALA A 398 -30.90 -9.63 -8.10
N ALA A 399 -31.36 -10.71 -7.47
CA ALA A 399 -30.51 -11.64 -6.74
C ALA A 399 -29.53 -12.39 -7.67
N GLN A 400 -30.01 -12.83 -8.84
CA GLN A 400 -29.16 -13.50 -9.84
C GLN A 400 -28.03 -12.58 -10.34
N LEU A 401 -28.34 -11.30 -10.61
CA LEU A 401 -27.33 -10.31 -10.99
C LEU A 401 -26.29 -10.10 -9.86
N ALA A 402 -26.74 -10.03 -8.61
CA ALA A 402 -25.84 -9.88 -7.47
C ALA A 402 -24.93 -11.11 -7.30
N ILE A 403 -25.45 -12.33 -7.50
CA ILE A 403 -24.68 -13.58 -7.52
C ILE A 403 -23.60 -13.53 -8.60
N SER A 404 -23.96 -13.22 -9.84
CA SER A 404 -22.99 -13.16 -10.94
C SER A 404 -21.88 -12.15 -10.67
N ARG A 405 -22.20 -10.97 -10.12
CA ARG A 405 -21.21 -9.96 -9.74
C ARG A 405 -20.27 -10.47 -8.64
N GLN A 406 -20.81 -11.18 -7.65
CA GLN A 406 -20.02 -11.73 -6.56
C GLN A 406 -19.11 -12.88 -7.03
N GLU A 407 -19.59 -13.72 -7.95
CA GLU A 407 -18.76 -14.75 -8.60
C GLU A 407 -17.60 -14.15 -9.39
N ASN A 408 -17.86 -13.08 -10.14
CA ASN A 408 -16.82 -12.35 -10.88
C ASN A 408 -15.78 -11.74 -9.94
N ALA A 409 -16.21 -11.15 -8.81
CA ALA A 409 -15.31 -10.60 -7.81
C ALA A 409 -14.43 -11.70 -7.17
N LEU A 410 -15.01 -12.85 -6.84
CA LEU A 410 -14.26 -14.01 -6.34
C LEU A 410 -13.31 -14.58 -7.40
N SER A 411 -13.73 -14.67 -8.67
CA SER A 411 -12.87 -15.12 -9.77
C SER A 411 -11.61 -14.27 -9.89
N LEU A 412 -11.72 -12.94 -9.73
CA LEU A 412 -10.58 -12.02 -9.71
C LEU A 412 -9.62 -12.36 -8.55
N LEU A 413 -10.14 -12.59 -7.34
CA LEU A 413 -9.32 -12.97 -6.19
C LEU A 413 -8.64 -14.34 -6.38
N LEU A 414 -9.28 -15.24 -7.12
CA LEU A 414 -8.74 -16.57 -7.46
C LEU A 414 -7.71 -16.52 -8.62
N GLY A 415 -7.46 -15.33 -9.21
CA GLY A 415 -6.58 -15.19 -10.36
C GLY A 415 -7.10 -15.84 -11.63
N THR A 416 -8.44 -15.99 -11.78
CA THR A 416 -9.07 -16.67 -12.92
C THR A 416 -10.01 -15.74 -13.68
N SER A 417 -10.30 -16.11 -14.93
CA SER A 417 -11.36 -15.47 -15.70
C SER A 417 -12.72 -15.59 -15.00
N PRO A 418 -13.63 -14.61 -15.15
CA PRO A 418 -14.96 -14.66 -14.60
C PRO A 418 -15.70 -15.97 -14.91
N GLY A 419 -16.30 -16.58 -13.91
CA GLY A 419 -17.00 -17.85 -14.04
C GLY A 419 -17.71 -18.27 -12.75
N PRO A 420 -18.48 -19.38 -12.79
CA PRO A 420 -19.20 -19.86 -11.63
C PRO A 420 -18.23 -20.34 -10.52
N ILE A 421 -18.56 -20.01 -9.29
CA ILE A 421 -17.80 -20.42 -8.11
C ILE A 421 -18.45 -21.68 -7.50
N PRO A 422 -17.68 -22.71 -7.13
CA PRO A 422 -18.21 -23.88 -6.42
C PRO A 422 -18.89 -23.51 -5.10
N ARG A 423 -20.00 -24.18 -4.78
CA ARG A 423 -20.74 -24.04 -3.52
C ARG A 423 -20.45 -25.24 -2.62
N GLY A 424 -20.24 -24.96 -1.35
CA GLY A 424 -20.15 -25.96 -0.28
C GLY A 424 -21.36 -25.90 0.64
N ALA A 425 -21.12 -25.76 1.94
CA ALA A 425 -22.17 -25.68 2.93
C ALA A 425 -23.08 -24.44 2.70
N PRO A 426 -24.40 -24.55 2.86
CA PRO A 426 -25.28 -23.38 2.85
C PRO A 426 -24.97 -22.46 4.03
N LEU A 427 -25.42 -21.17 3.94
CA LEU A 427 -25.08 -20.13 4.92
C LEU A 427 -25.38 -20.52 6.36
N ASP A 428 -26.49 -21.17 6.59
CA ASP A 428 -27.01 -21.59 7.92
C ASP A 428 -26.21 -22.74 8.55
N ARG A 429 -25.40 -23.46 7.75
CA ARG A 429 -24.53 -24.54 8.21
C ARG A 429 -23.05 -24.13 8.35
N LEU A 430 -22.69 -22.91 7.92
CA LEU A 430 -21.37 -22.38 8.19
C LEU A 430 -21.19 -22.16 9.69
N LEU A 431 -20.10 -22.68 10.23
CA LEU A 431 -19.81 -22.55 11.66
C LEU A 431 -19.30 -21.14 11.97
N ALA A 432 -19.72 -20.61 13.12
CA ALA A 432 -19.12 -19.42 13.68
C ALA A 432 -17.85 -19.85 14.43
N PRO A 433 -16.65 -19.40 14.02
CA PRO A 433 -15.40 -19.75 14.71
C PRO A 433 -15.39 -19.26 16.17
N ALA A 434 -14.49 -19.83 16.98
CA ALA A 434 -14.26 -19.33 18.33
C ALA A 434 -13.63 -17.92 18.27
N ILE A 435 -13.94 -17.07 19.25
CA ILE A 435 -13.26 -15.78 19.38
C ILE A 435 -11.83 -16.07 19.83
N PRO A 436 -10.79 -15.62 19.10
CA PRO A 436 -9.40 -15.89 19.48
C PRO A 436 -9.00 -15.12 20.74
N ASP A 437 -8.00 -15.61 21.46
CA ASP A 437 -7.39 -14.92 22.59
C ASP A 437 -6.29 -13.94 22.13
N GLY A 438 -5.96 -12.98 22.97
CA GLY A 438 -4.83 -12.09 22.75
C GLY A 438 -4.96 -10.75 23.47
N LEU A 439 -3.84 -10.29 24.02
CA LEU A 439 -3.74 -8.96 24.61
C LEU A 439 -3.48 -7.90 23.53
N PRO A 440 -3.90 -6.63 23.75
CA PRO A 440 -3.55 -5.54 22.82
C PRO A 440 -2.07 -5.42 22.52
N ALA A 441 -1.20 -5.68 23.49
CA ALA A 441 0.26 -5.65 23.32
C ALA A 441 0.78 -6.74 22.36
N ASP A 442 0.13 -7.92 22.31
CA ASP A 442 0.53 -9.03 21.44
C ASP A 442 0.30 -8.70 19.97
N LEU A 443 -0.69 -7.85 19.69
CA LEU A 443 -1.03 -7.42 18.33
C LEU A 443 0.16 -6.78 17.61
N LEU A 444 1.00 -6.05 18.35
CA LEU A 444 2.20 -5.41 17.80
C LEU A 444 3.21 -6.42 17.23
N ARG A 445 3.12 -7.70 17.62
CA ARG A 445 4.00 -8.79 17.16
C ARG A 445 3.31 -9.77 16.21
N ARG A 446 1.96 -9.72 16.11
CA ARG A 446 1.15 -10.69 15.36
C ARG A 446 0.57 -10.13 14.06
N ARG A 447 0.89 -8.86 13.71
CA ARG A 447 0.38 -8.24 12.48
C ARG A 447 1.51 -7.93 11.49
N PRO A 448 1.37 -8.38 10.24
CA PRO A 448 2.39 -8.14 9.21
C PRO A 448 2.48 -6.67 8.76
N ASP A 449 1.37 -5.91 8.79
CA ASP A 449 1.36 -4.48 8.46
C ASP A 449 2.09 -3.63 9.51
N ILE A 450 1.98 -3.98 10.80
CA ILE A 450 2.74 -3.35 11.87
C ILE A 450 4.23 -3.67 11.70
N PHE A 451 4.58 -4.92 11.39
CA PHE A 451 5.95 -5.33 11.08
C PHE A 451 6.51 -4.55 9.87
N GLN A 452 5.74 -4.42 8.80
CA GLN A 452 6.09 -3.60 7.63
C GLN A 452 6.41 -2.16 8.02
N ALA A 453 5.54 -1.53 8.82
CA ALA A 453 5.72 -0.15 9.28
C ALA A 453 6.93 0.01 10.19
N GLU A 454 7.19 -0.96 11.09
CA GLU A 454 8.38 -1.01 11.94
C GLU A 454 9.66 -1.07 11.11
N GLN A 455 9.72 -1.98 10.11
CA GLN A 455 10.90 -2.12 9.25
C GLN A 455 11.12 -0.89 8.36
N SER A 456 10.05 -0.24 7.91
CA SER A 456 10.13 1.04 7.20
C SER A 456 10.70 2.15 8.08
N LEU A 457 10.34 2.19 9.37
CA LEU A 457 10.94 3.12 10.34
C LEU A 457 12.42 2.82 10.55
N VAL A 458 12.80 1.54 10.71
CA VAL A 458 14.20 1.12 10.80
C VAL A 458 14.99 1.54 9.56
N ALA A 459 14.43 1.39 8.36
CA ALA A 459 15.07 1.80 7.11
C ALA A 459 15.31 3.33 7.07
N ALA A 460 14.30 4.13 7.44
CA ALA A 460 14.43 5.57 7.51
C ALA A 460 15.45 6.02 8.56
N ASP A 461 15.51 5.34 9.68
CA ASP A 461 16.45 5.58 10.77
C ASP A 461 17.91 5.31 10.32
N ARG A 462 18.15 4.22 9.57
CA ARG A 462 19.46 3.91 8.97
C ARG A 462 19.82 4.88 7.85
N THR A 463 18.83 5.37 7.11
CA THR A 463 19.03 6.41 6.09
C THR A 463 19.49 7.73 6.74
N LEU A 464 18.92 8.10 7.89
CA LEU A 464 19.37 9.25 8.68
C LEU A 464 20.82 9.05 9.15
N ASP A 465 21.16 7.87 9.66
CA ASP A 465 22.54 7.58 10.09
C ASP A 465 23.53 7.69 8.91
N SER A 466 23.15 7.22 7.72
CA SER A 466 23.94 7.35 6.48
C SER A 466 24.11 8.82 6.07
N ALA A 467 23.04 9.64 6.12
CA ALA A 467 23.10 11.06 5.81
C ALA A 467 24.01 11.84 6.78
N ARG A 468 23.97 11.49 8.08
CA ARG A 468 24.87 12.05 9.10
C ARG A 468 26.33 11.67 8.84
N ALA A 469 26.59 10.40 8.49
CA ALA A 469 27.93 9.94 8.16
C ALA A 469 28.51 10.60 6.90
N ALA A 470 27.67 11.08 5.98
CA ALA A 470 28.09 11.81 4.79
C ALA A 470 28.71 13.22 5.10
N MET A 471 28.50 13.73 6.32
CA MET A 471 29.13 14.97 6.78
C MET A 471 30.60 14.77 7.22
N LEU A 472 31.03 13.51 7.36
CA LEU A 472 32.37 13.14 7.79
C LEU A 472 33.30 12.92 6.58
N PRO A 473 34.62 12.99 6.79
CA PRO A 473 35.58 12.75 5.70
C PRO A 473 35.39 11.37 5.06
N ASN A 474 35.48 11.30 3.73
CA ASN A 474 35.48 10.04 2.98
C ASN A 474 36.92 9.69 2.60
N LEU A 475 37.33 8.42 2.80
CA LEU A 475 38.60 7.91 2.38
C LEU A 475 38.40 6.98 1.15
N ALA A 476 38.93 7.40 0.02
CA ALA A 476 38.89 6.61 -1.20
C ALA A 476 40.31 6.12 -1.58
N LEU A 477 40.40 4.84 -1.92
CA LEU A 477 41.59 4.24 -2.54
C LEU A 477 41.33 4.13 -4.02
N THR A 478 42.33 4.54 -4.80
CA THR A 478 42.30 4.46 -6.28
C THR A 478 43.56 3.81 -6.78
N GLY A 479 43.45 3.04 -7.85
CA GLY A 479 44.56 2.47 -8.56
C GLY A 479 44.29 2.44 -10.04
N SER A 480 45.32 2.63 -10.85
CA SER A 480 45.22 2.43 -12.28
C SER A 480 46.49 1.76 -12.83
N ALA A 481 46.33 0.95 -13.84
CA ALA A 481 47.43 0.37 -14.61
C ALA A 481 47.06 0.33 -16.11
N GLY A 482 47.95 0.78 -16.96
CA GLY A 482 47.64 0.89 -18.40
C GLY A 482 48.86 1.16 -19.23
N VAL A 483 48.63 1.52 -20.49
CA VAL A 483 49.69 1.84 -21.47
C VAL A 483 49.35 3.20 -22.10
N ALA A 484 50.29 4.11 -22.09
CA ALA A 484 50.19 5.37 -22.83
C ALA A 484 50.72 5.17 -24.25
N LEU A 485 49.87 5.47 -25.23
CA LEU A 485 50.16 5.45 -26.66
C LEU A 485 50.00 6.89 -27.15
N SER A 486 51.00 7.42 -27.86
CA SER A 486 50.89 8.76 -28.43
C SER A 486 51.79 8.87 -29.65
N THR A 487 51.38 9.65 -30.63
CA THR A 487 52.19 10.01 -31.78
C THR A 487 53.47 10.79 -31.41
N ALA A 488 53.47 11.39 -30.20
CA ALA A 488 54.62 12.09 -29.63
C ALA A 488 55.61 11.14 -28.91
N LEU A 489 55.27 9.85 -28.74
CA LEU A 489 56.10 8.84 -28.08
C LEU A 489 56.66 7.86 -29.10
N SER A 490 57.94 7.55 -29.02
CA SER A 490 58.60 6.57 -29.89
C SER A 490 58.13 5.13 -29.64
N ASN A 491 57.74 4.80 -28.42
CA ASN A 491 57.26 3.49 -27.98
C ASN A 491 56.12 3.62 -26.96
N PRO A 492 55.22 2.62 -26.86
CA PRO A 492 54.25 2.53 -25.79
C PRO A 492 54.93 2.52 -24.42
N ILE A 493 54.36 3.30 -23.47
CA ILE A 493 54.90 3.40 -22.10
C ILE A 493 53.89 2.83 -21.13
N GLY A 494 54.29 1.84 -20.30
CA GLY A 494 53.49 1.34 -19.21
C GLY A 494 53.35 2.41 -18.13
N VAL A 495 52.11 2.68 -17.69
CA VAL A 495 51.80 3.66 -16.64
C VAL A 495 50.98 3.00 -15.55
N PHE A 496 51.29 3.30 -14.29
CA PHE A 496 50.49 2.87 -13.17
C PHE A 496 50.41 3.98 -12.11
N SER A 497 49.36 3.97 -11.35
CA SER A 497 49.19 4.83 -10.18
C SER A 497 48.46 4.09 -9.07
N VAL A 498 48.85 4.36 -7.83
CA VAL A 498 48.14 3.95 -6.61
C VAL A 498 48.06 5.18 -5.73
N GLY A 499 46.85 5.49 -5.26
CA GLY A 499 46.61 6.67 -4.45
C GLY A 499 45.56 6.42 -3.37
N ALA A 500 45.66 7.20 -2.32
CA ALA A 500 44.61 7.33 -1.29
C ALA A 500 44.25 8.81 -1.19
N SER A 501 42.96 9.11 -1.16
CA SER A 501 42.47 10.48 -1.03
C SER A 501 41.49 10.58 0.14
N ILE A 502 41.66 11.63 0.95
CA ILE A 502 40.71 11.99 2.00
C ILE A 502 39.99 13.24 1.55
N LEU A 503 38.68 13.11 1.36
CA LEU A 503 37.82 14.24 1.00
C LEU A 503 36.93 14.60 2.19
N SER A 504 37.11 15.79 2.73
CA SER A 504 36.26 16.34 3.79
C SER A 504 35.52 17.59 3.28
N PRO A 505 34.19 17.64 3.32
CA PRO A 505 33.46 18.83 2.97
C PRO A 505 33.67 19.93 4.02
N ILE A 506 34.37 21.02 3.64
CA ILE A 506 34.62 22.17 4.53
C ILE A 506 33.48 23.19 4.43
N PHE A 507 33.03 23.45 3.21
CA PHE A 507 31.92 24.36 2.95
C PHE A 507 31.14 23.86 1.72
N ASP A 508 29.84 23.62 1.91
CA ASP A 508 28.93 23.09 0.89
C ASP A 508 27.62 23.89 0.78
N GLY A 509 27.60 25.11 1.30
CA GLY A 509 26.41 25.96 1.33
C GLY A 509 25.27 25.38 2.19
N GLY A 510 25.56 24.47 3.11
CA GLY A 510 24.56 23.84 3.99
C GLY A 510 23.84 22.64 3.38
N ARG A 511 24.28 22.14 2.21
CA ARG A 511 23.64 21.04 1.48
C ARG A 511 23.57 19.75 2.31
N LEU A 512 24.65 19.32 2.95
CA LEU A 512 24.68 18.10 3.76
C LEU A 512 23.83 18.22 5.03
N ARG A 513 23.80 19.40 5.65
CA ARG A 513 22.90 19.67 6.77
C ARG A 513 21.44 19.57 6.33
N ALA A 514 21.07 20.21 5.22
CA ALA A 514 19.71 20.12 4.68
C ALA A 514 19.34 18.68 4.31
N GLN A 515 20.26 17.86 3.77
CA GLN A 515 20.04 16.44 3.53
C GLN A 515 19.75 15.65 4.84
N THR A 516 20.47 15.97 5.92
CA THR A 516 20.24 15.38 7.24
C THR A 516 18.89 15.81 7.82
N ASP A 517 18.50 17.08 7.65
CA ASP A 517 17.20 17.58 8.07
C ASP A 517 16.06 16.89 7.32
N VAL A 518 16.21 16.69 6.00
CA VAL A 518 15.26 15.91 5.18
C VAL A 518 15.16 14.46 5.68
N ALA A 519 16.29 13.82 5.96
CA ALA A 519 16.31 12.45 6.48
C ALA A 519 15.67 12.35 7.87
N THR A 520 15.90 13.36 8.74
CA THR A 520 15.26 13.47 10.06
C THR A 520 13.74 13.59 9.92
N ALA A 521 13.27 14.52 9.08
CA ALA A 521 11.84 14.72 8.86
C ALA A 521 11.17 13.45 8.27
N ARG A 522 11.83 12.76 7.35
CA ARG A 522 11.33 11.47 6.80
C ARG A 522 11.26 10.39 7.88
N ARG A 523 12.27 10.26 8.74
CA ARG A 523 12.24 9.34 9.89
C ARG A 523 11.07 9.67 10.81
N ASP A 524 10.82 10.94 11.12
CA ASP A 524 9.72 11.36 11.98
C ASP A 524 8.35 11.04 11.34
N GLN A 525 8.21 11.27 10.04
CA GLN A 525 7.02 10.87 9.28
C GLN A 525 6.76 9.36 9.39
N THR A 526 7.79 8.52 9.24
CA THR A 526 7.64 7.05 9.36
C THR A 526 7.36 6.61 10.79
N ALA A 527 7.87 7.33 11.81
CA ALA A 527 7.54 7.08 13.21
C ALA A 527 6.06 7.35 13.52
N PHE A 528 5.51 8.45 13.00
CA PHE A 528 4.07 8.73 13.11
C PHE A 528 3.21 7.75 12.27
N ALA A 529 3.70 7.33 11.10
CA ALA A 529 3.03 6.30 10.30
C ALA A 529 2.95 4.96 11.04
N TYR A 530 4.04 4.52 11.68
CA TYR A 530 4.05 3.33 12.54
C TYR A 530 3.01 3.44 13.66
N ARG A 531 2.99 4.59 14.39
CA ARG A 531 1.98 4.83 15.43
C ARG A 531 0.57 4.76 14.88
N ARG A 532 0.31 5.38 13.71
CA ARG A 532 -1.00 5.35 13.06
C ARG A 532 -1.42 3.91 12.74
N THR A 533 -0.53 3.10 12.16
CA THR A 533 -0.81 1.70 11.83
C THR A 533 -1.19 0.91 13.10
N ALA A 534 -0.46 1.10 14.21
CA ALA A 534 -0.79 0.46 15.47
C ALA A 534 -2.16 0.89 16.02
N LEU A 535 -2.49 2.19 15.97
CA LEU A 535 -3.79 2.70 16.43
C LEU A 535 -4.95 2.19 15.57
N VAL A 536 -4.76 2.11 14.25
CA VAL A 536 -5.75 1.53 13.32
C VAL A 536 -5.95 0.04 13.65
N ALA A 537 -4.87 -0.69 13.91
CA ALA A 537 -4.96 -2.10 14.29
C ALA A 537 -5.76 -2.31 15.59
N PHE A 538 -5.56 -1.47 16.61
CA PHE A 538 -6.37 -1.54 17.84
C PHE A 538 -7.85 -1.23 17.56
N GLN A 539 -8.12 -0.20 16.74
CA GLN A 539 -9.49 0.14 16.33
C GLN A 539 -10.17 -1.01 15.57
N GLU A 540 -9.47 -1.66 14.64
CA GLU A 540 -10.01 -2.76 13.85
C GLU A 540 -10.42 -3.95 14.74
N VAL A 541 -9.59 -4.31 15.73
CA VAL A 541 -9.93 -5.39 16.67
C VAL A 541 -11.12 -5.04 17.53
N ASP A 542 -11.17 -3.85 18.14
CA ASP A 542 -12.32 -3.41 18.95
C ASP A 542 -13.61 -3.39 18.13
N ASN A 543 -13.55 -2.85 16.90
CA ASN A 543 -14.70 -2.83 16.00
C ASN A 543 -15.16 -4.25 15.61
N ALA A 544 -14.23 -5.15 15.35
CA ALA A 544 -14.54 -6.53 14.97
C ALA A 544 -15.13 -7.32 16.14
N LEU A 545 -14.65 -7.13 17.36
CA LEU A 545 -15.19 -7.75 18.58
C LEU A 545 -16.63 -7.28 18.85
N ASP A 546 -16.88 -5.97 18.78
CA ASP A 546 -18.23 -5.43 18.89
C ASP A 546 -19.11 -5.91 17.72
N GLY A 547 -18.55 -5.99 16.50
CA GLY A 547 -19.23 -6.52 15.32
C GLY A 547 -19.74 -7.95 15.56
N VAL A 548 -18.88 -8.85 16.03
CA VAL A 548 -19.24 -10.25 16.33
C VAL A 548 -20.37 -10.32 17.37
N ARG A 549 -20.24 -9.55 18.46
CA ARG A 549 -21.25 -9.55 19.54
C ARG A 549 -22.58 -9.01 19.06
N ARG A 550 -22.59 -7.82 18.47
CA ARG A 550 -23.83 -7.12 18.10
C ARG A 550 -24.56 -7.77 16.94
N SER A 551 -23.82 -8.24 15.92
CA SER A 551 -24.46 -8.99 14.82
C SER A 551 -25.03 -10.34 15.28
N GLY A 552 -24.41 -10.96 16.30
CA GLY A 552 -24.97 -12.15 16.95
C GLY A 552 -26.27 -11.87 17.69
N GLU A 553 -26.33 -10.79 18.49
CA GLU A 553 -27.55 -10.34 19.18
C GLU A 553 -28.65 -10.02 18.15
N GLN A 554 -28.32 -9.29 17.08
CA GLN A 554 -29.24 -8.94 16.00
C GLN A 554 -29.79 -10.17 15.27
N ALA A 555 -28.93 -11.11 14.90
CA ALA A 555 -29.35 -12.33 14.22
C ALA A 555 -30.29 -13.18 15.08
N THR A 556 -30.06 -13.22 16.39
CA THR A 556 -30.95 -13.90 17.35
C THR A 556 -32.32 -13.24 17.43
N ALA A 557 -32.37 -11.91 17.57
CA ALA A 557 -33.61 -11.16 17.62
C ALA A 557 -34.43 -11.30 16.32
N LEU A 558 -33.75 -11.22 15.14
CA LEU A 558 -34.40 -11.42 13.85
C LEU A 558 -34.87 -12.87 13.67
N GLY A 559 -34.19 -13.86 14.20
CA GLY A 559 -34.66 -15.25 14.21
C GLY A 559 -35.98 -15.40 14.94
N LEU A 560 -36.10 -14.86 16.16
CA LEU A 560 -37.35 -14.84 16.93
C LEU A 560 -38.45 -14.06 16.21
N GLN A 561 -38.14 -12.98 15.54
CA GLN A 561 -39.09 -12.20 14.73
C GLN A 561 -39.62 -13.03 13.55
N VAL A 562 -38.76 -13.75 12.83
CA VAL A 562 -39.14 -14.64 11.71
C VAL A 562 -40.09 -15.72 12.22
N ASP A 563 -39.79 -16.37 13.35
CA ASP A 563 -40.64 -17.41 13.92
C ASP A 563 -42.03 -16.87 14.30
N ALA A 564 -42.09 -15.68 14.90
CA ALA A 564 -43.35 -15.01 15.26
C ALA A 564 -44.17 -14.64 14.02
N LEU A 565 -43.53 -14.07 12.98
CA LEU A 565 -44.19 -13.69 11.72
C LEU A 565 -44.64 -14.90 10.91
N ALA A 566 -43.89 -15.99 10.92
CA ALA A 566 -44.33 -17.25 10.32
C ALA A 566 -45.56 -17.82 11.00
N GLY A 567 -45.66 -17.72 12.35
CA GLY A 567 -46.84 -18.03 13.10
C GLY A 567 -48.03 -17.14 12.77
N ALA A 568 -47.81 -15.84 12.70
CA ALA A 568 -48.82 -14.85 12.32
C ALA A 568 -49.37 -15.12 10.91
N LEU A 569 -48.50 -15.41 9.95
CA LEU A 569 -48.89 -15.75 8.58
C LEU A 569 -49.74 -17.02 8.51
N ARG A 570 -49.35 -18.06 9.26
CA ARG A 570 -50.17 -19.29 9.33
C ARG A 570 -51.58 -18.98 9.85
N ASN A 571 -51.72 -18.19 10.92
CA ASN A 571 -53.01 -17.82 11.48
C ASN A 571 -53.82 -16.94 10.54
N ALA A 572 -53.21 -15.88 9.96
CA ALA A 572 -53.87 -15.00 9.00
C ALA A 572 -54.36 -15.77 7.76
N SER A 573 -53.54 -16.69 7.25
CA SER A 573 -53.88 -17.54 6.09
C SER A 573 -55.05 -18.47 6.39
N ASN A 574 -55.11 -19.07 7.59
CA ASN A 574 -56.21 -19.93 8.00
C ASN A 574 -57.51 -19.13 8.15
N ARG A 575 -57.48 -17.95 8.81
CA ARG A 575 -58.64 -17.06 8.98
C ARG A 575 -59.17 -16.57 7.62
N TYR A 576 -58.26 -16.17 6.70
CA TYR A 576 -58.65 -15.74 5.36
C TYR A 576 -59.30 -16.88 4.55
N ARG A 577 -58.77 -18.11 4.60
CA ARG A 577 -59.37 -19.27 3.96
C ARG A 577 -60.75 -19.60 4.50
N ALA A 578 -60.96 -19.42 5.82
CA ALA A 578 -62.22 -19.64 6.49
C ALA A 578 -63.21 -18.45 6.33
N GLY A 579 -62.80 -17.37 5.70
CA GLY A 579 -63.66 -16.19 5.47
C GLY A 579 -63.81 -15.24 6.65
N TYR A 580 -62.98 -15.41 7.72
CA TYR A 580 -63.06 -14.59 8.95
C TYR A 580 -62.26 -13.30 8.89
N THR A 581 -61.44 -13.09 7.86
CA THR A 581 -60.63 -11.87 7.70
C THR A 581 -60.45 -11.50 6.22
N SER A 582 -60.07 -10.24 5.97
CA SER A 582 -59.79 -9.73 4.64
C SER A 582 -58.40 -10.19 4.16
N TYR A 583 -58.17 -10.13 2.85
CA TYR A 583 -56.88 -10.46 2.24
C TYR A 583 -55.74 -9.60 2.74
N ILE A 584 -56.03 -8.33 3.14
CA ILE A 584 -55.01 -7.39 3.60
C ILE A 584 -54.25 -7.90 4.83
N GLU A 585 -54.95 -8.58 5.78
CA GLU A 585 -54.31 -9.15 6.98
C GLU A 585 -53.32 -10.24 6.63
N GLN A 586 -53.67 -11.12 5.69
CA GLN A 586 -52.75 -12.14 5.19
C GLN A 586 -51.59 -11.49 4.42
N LEU A 587 -51.85 -10.45 3.64
CA LEU A 587 -50.87 -9.73 2.85
C LEU A 587 -49.82 -9.06 3.73
N ASP A 588 -50.25 -8.38 4.79
CA ASP A 588 -49.32 -7.73 5.73
C ASP A 588 -48.42 -8.73 6.45
N ALA A 589 -48.99 -9.87 6.90
CA ALA A 589 -48.19 -10.95 7.48
C ALA A 589 -47.16 -11.54 6.52
N GLN A 590 -47.54 -11.68 5.25
CA GLN A 590 -46.61 -12.18 4.20
C GLN A 590 -45.48 -11.19 3.90
N ARG A 591 -45.78 -9.87 3.82
CA ARG A 591 -44.78 -8.83 3.60
C ARG A 591 -43.82 -8.74 4.79
N GLY A 592 -44.37 -8.81 6.00
CA GLY A 592 -43.59 -8.80 7.24
C GLY A 592 -42.61 -9.98 7.29
N LEU A 593 -43.08 -11.18 6.99
CA LEU A 593 -42.25 -12.38 6.97
C LEU A 593 -41.11 -12.28 5.96
N LEU A 594 -41.39 -11.95 4.70
CA LEU A 594 -40.37 -11.80 3.66
C LEU A 594 -39.29 -10.78 4.04
N THR A 595 -39.72 -9.63 4.61
CA THR A 595 -38.80 -8.58 5.04
C THR A 595 -37.90 -9.09 6.17
N ALA A 596 -38.47 -9.79 7.15
CA ALA A 596 -37.72 -10.33 8.29
C ALA A 596 -36.76 -11.47 7.87
N GLU A 597 -37.18 -12.36 6.96
CA GLU A 597 -36.33 -13.42 6.43
C GLU A 597 -35.10 -12.86 5.68
N LEU A 598 -35.31 -11.86 4.80
CA LEU A 598 -34.23 -11.22 4.08
C LEU A 598 -33.27 -10.46 5.04
N ALA A 599 -33.81 -9.84 6.10
CA ALA A 599 -33.02 -9.19 7.13
C ALA A 599 -32.21 -10.20 7.96
N LEU A 600 -32.80 -11.37 8.29
CA LEU A 600 -32.11 -12.44 9.00
C LEU A 600 -30.96 -13.03 8.17
N VAL A 601 -31.17 -13.24 6.88
CA VAL A 601 -30.10 -13.69 5.97
C VAL A 601 -28.94 -12.71 6.00
N GLN A 602 -29.20 -11.41 5.92
CA GLN A 602 -28.17 -10.37 6.00
C GLN A 602 -27.46 -10.39 7.35
N ALA A 603 -28.18 -10.42 8.46
CA ALA A 603 -27.59 -10.42 9.80
C ALA A 603 -26.71 -11.67 10.06
N ARG A 604 -27.08 -12.83 9.53
CA ARG A 604 -26.26 -14.06 9.59
C ARG A 604 -24.96 -13.89 8.79
N ALA A 605 -25.04 -13.29 7.60
CA ALA A 605 -23.85 -13.00 6.78
C ALA A 605 -22.94 -11.98 7.47
N ASP A 606 -23.51 -10.92 8.03
CA ASP A 606 -22.78 -9.87 8.77
C ASP A 606 -22.05 -10.45 9.98
N ARG A 607 -22.68 -11.37 10.71
CA ARG A 607 -22.06 -12.08 11.82
C ARG A 607 -20.84 -12.88 11.38
N LEU A 608 -20.95 -13.68 10.32
CA LEU A 608 -19.82 -14.47 9.80
C LEU A 608 -18.72 -13.58 9.26
N ASN A 609 -19.06 -12.49 8.56
CA ASN A 609 -18.11 -11.51 8.08
C ASN A 609 -17.40 -10.77 9.23
N ALA A 610 -18.08 -10.51 10.35
CA ALA A 610 -17.45 -9.95 11.55
C ALA A 610 -16.38 -10.90 12.13
N TYR A 611 -16.58 -12.23 12.09
CA TYR A 611 -15.55 -13.18 12.45
C TYR A 611 -14.36 -13.12 11.48
N VAL A 612 -14.61 -13.06 10.17
CA VAL A 612 -13.52 -12.89 9.17
C VAL A 612 -12.72 -11.63 9.48
N ALA A 613 -13.39 -10.51 9.72
CA ALA A 613 -12.75 -9.24 10.06
C ALA A 613 -11.95 -9.33 11.38
N LEU A 614 -12.46 -10.06 12.38
CA LEU A 614 -11.76 -10.28 13.65
C LEU A 614 -10.46 -11.06 13.45
N TYR A 615 -10.51 -12.17 12.71
CA TYR A 615 -9.31 -12.96 12.43
C TYR A 615 -8.28 -12.17 11.62
N GLN A 616 -8.73 -11.38 10.65
CA GLN A 616 -7.87 -10.47 9.89
C GLN A 616 -7.25 -9.40 10.80
N ALA A 617 -8.03 -8.74 11.63
CA ALA A 617 -7.57 -7.68 12.52
C ALA A 617 -6.56 -8.19 13.56
N MET A 618 -6.70 -9.44 14.00
CA MET A 618 -5.76 -10.09 14.92
C MET A 618 -4.54 -10.72 14.22
N GLY A 619 -4.38 -10.55 12.89
CA GLY A 619 -3.20 -10.95 12.13
C GLY A 619 -3.27 -12.33 11.49
N GLY A 620 -4.41 -13.03 11.56
CA GLY A 620 -4.66 -14.28 10.81
C GLY A 620 -3.66 -15.41 11.07
N GLY A 621 -3.10 -15.50 12.28
CA GLY A 621 -2.12 -16.51 12.64
C GLY A 621 -0.68 -16.24 12.16
N TRP A 622 -0.42 -15.05 11.60
CA TRP A 622 0.94 -14.63 11.28
C TRP A 622 1.76 -14.39 12.55
N SER A 623 3.04 -14.76 12.54
CA SER A 623 3.97 -14.45 13.63
C SER A 623 5.33 -14.02 13.10
N ARG A 624 6.01 -13.13 13.84
CA ARG A 624 7.37 -12.69 13.52
C ARG A 624 8.38 -13.86 13.58
N THR A 625 8.14 -14.85 14.42
CA THR A 625 9.00 -16.03 14.55
C THR A 625 9.06 -16.86 13.27
N ASP A 626 7.99 -16.89 12.49
CA ASP A 626 7.97 -17.61 11.21
C ASP A 626 8.88 -16.94 10.17
N VAL A 627 8.94 -15.61 10.16
CA VAL A 627 9.86 -14.84 9.30
C VAL A 627 11.32 -15.09 9.69
N ASP A 628 11.63 -15.13 10.97
CA ASP A 628 12.98 -15.37 11.47
C ASP A 628 13.42 -16.84 11.26
N ALA A 629 12.50 -17.81 11.28
CA ALA A 629 12.76 -19.21 10.99
C ALA A 629 13.07 -19.46 9.49
N MET A 630 12.41 -18.74 8.57
CA MET A 630 12.68 -18.83 7.13
C MET A 630 14.04 -18.27 6.70
N ARG A 631 14.77 -17.59 7.60
CA ARG A 631 16.07 -16.95 7.34
C ARG A 631 17.26 -17.78 7.84
N ARG A 632 17.02 -18.75 8.68
CA ARG A 632 18.04 -19.69 9.17
C ARG A 632 18.20 -20.85 8.20
#